data_c32f959eb58adf5590ea5c1f4e1b79de
#
_entry.id   c32f959eb58adf5590ea5c1f4e1b79de
#
_cell.length_a   1.000
_cell.length_b   1.000
_cell.length_c   1.000
_cell.angle_alpha   90.00
_cell.angle_beta   90.00
_cell.angle_gamma   90.00
#
_symmetry.space_group_name_H-M   'P 1'
#
loop_
_entity.id
_entity.type
_entity.pdbx_description
1 polymer ?
#
loop_
_entity_poly.entity_id
_entity_poly.type
_entity_poly.pdbx_seq_one_letter_code
_entity_poly.pdbx_strand_id
1 'polypeptide(L)' 'IERRLAAAEDRITSAQAAAEREVRDQAVSVAIAAARGLIAEQMSAAQANKLIDGSIAEVGQKIH' A
#
# COMPACT_ATOMS: atom_id res chain seq x y z
N ILE A 1 -17.42 42.64 -13.68
CA ILE A 1 -16.33 42.44 -12.71
C ILE A 1 -16.70 41.38 -11.71
N GLU A 2 -17.90 41.35 -11.16
CA GLU A 2 -18.38 40.33 -10.21
C GLU A 2 -18.37 38.93 -10.81
N ARG A 3 -18.78 38.77 -12.07
CA ARG A 3 -18.80 37.48 -12.75
C ARG A 3 -17.41 36.90 -12.94
N ARG A 4 -16.41 37.74 -13.21
CA ARG A 4 -15.04 37.29 -13.37
C ARG A 4 -14.42 36.86 -12.06
N LEU A 5 -14.74 37.57 -10.98
CA LEU A 5 -14.30 37.19 -9.63
C LEU A 5 -14.93 35.87 -9.20
N ALA A 6 -16.25 35.71 -9.41
CA ALA A 6 -16.92 34.47 -9.09
C ALA A 6 -16.37 33.28 -9.89
N ALA A 7 -16.10 33.47 -11.18
CA ALA A 7 -15.49 32.43 -12.01
C ALA A 7 -14.06 32.10 -11.55
N ALA A 8 -13.29 33.09 -11.14
CA ALA A 8 -11.94 32.88 -10.61
C ALA A 8 -11.97 32.12 -9.28
N GLU A 9 -12.90 32.48 -8.39
CA GLU A 9 -13.10 31.78 -7.13
C GLU A 9 -13.52 30.32 -7.34
N ASP A 10 -14.42 30.06 -8.29
CA ASP A 10 -14.85 28.72 -8.66
C ASP A 10 -13.69 27.89 -9.20
N ARG A 11 -12.81 28.47 -9.99
CA ARG A 11 -11.61 27.81 -10.51
C ARG A 11 -10.63 27.45 -9.41
N ILE A 12 -10.45 28.34 -8.45
CA ILE A 12 -9.56 28.08 -7.29
C ILE A 12 -10.15 26.95 -6.45
N THR A 13 -11.45 27.00 -6.16
CA THR A 13 -12.12 25.97 -5.39
C THR A 13 -12.03 24.61 -6.09
N SER A 14 -12.25 24.58 -7.40
CA SER A 14 -12.13 23.35 -8.19
C SER A 14 -10.70 22.82 -8.21
N ALA A 15 -9.72 23.71 -8.34
CA ALA A 15 -8.31 23.34 -8.32
C ALA A 15 -7.90 22.77 -6.96
N GLN A 16 -8.36 23.38 -5.87
CA GLN A 16 -8.11 22.89 -4.52
C GLN A 16 -8.72 21.50 -4.30
N ALA A 17 -9.97 21.29 -4.74
CA ALA A 17 -10.65 20.01 -4.62
C ALA A 17 -9.93 18.92 -5.44
N ALA A 18 -9.44 19.27 -6.63
CA ALA A 18 -8.68 18.35 -7.47
C ALA A 18 -7.33 18.01 -6.84
N ALA A 19 -6.64 19.00 -6.27
CA ALA A 19 -5.36 18.79 -5.58
C ALA A 19 -5.53 17.91 -4.33
N GLU A 20 -6.58 18.13 -3.56
CA GLU A 20 -6.90 17.30 -2.39
C GLU A 20 -7.18 15.85 -2.78
N ARG A 21 -7.91 15.63 -3.87
CA ARG A 21 -8.17 14.29 -4.39
C ARG A 21 -6.89 13.61 -4.86
N GLU A 22 -6.04 14.33 -5.56
CA GLU A 22 -4.76 13.80 -6.04
C GLU A 22 -3.85 13.38 -4.89
N VAL A 23 -3.73 14.22 -3.86
CA VAL A 23 -2.93 13.90 -2.66
C VAL A 23 -3.53 12.69 -1.95
N ARG A 24 -4.84 12.62 -1.82
CA ARG A 24 -5.52 11.48 -1.20
C ARG A 24 -5.28 10.20 -1.99
N ASP A 25 -5.42 10.25 -3.31
CA ASP A 25 -5.20 9.11 -4.19
C ASP A 25 -3.75 8.62 -4.11
N GLN A 26 -2.78 9.53 -4.07
CA GLN A 26 -1.38 9.19 -3.88
C GLN A 26 -1.13 8.56 -2.52
N ALA A 27 -1.71 9.11 -1.46
CA ALA A 27 -1.58 8.56 -0.12
C ALA A 27 -2.15 7.14 -0.04
N VAL A 28 -3.31 6.91 -0.63
CA VAL A 28 -3.93 5.58 -0.69
C VAL A 28 -3.06 4.61 -1.49
N SER A 29 -2.55 5.03 -2.65
CA SER A 29 -1.68 4.21 -3.49
C SER A 29 -0.41 3.80 -2.75
N VAL A 30 0.23 4.73 -2.05
CA VAL A 30 1.43 4.46 -1.24
C VAL A 30 1.09 3.51 -0.10
N ALA A 31 -0.01 3.72 0.58
CA ALA A 31 -0.46 2.86 1.68
C ALA A 31 -0.73 1.42 1.20
N ILE A 32 -1.38 1.27 0.05
CA ILE A 32 -1.65 -0.04 -0.55
C ILE A 32 -0.34 -0.72 -0.96
N ALA A 33 0.58 0.00 -1.59
CA ALA A 33 1.88 -0.54 -1.97
C ALA A 33 2.69 -1.00 -0.75
N ALA A 34 2.70 -0.21 0.31
CA ALA A 34 3.35 -0.57 1.56
C ALA A 34 2.72 -1.80 2.20
N ALA A 35 1.40 -1.88 2.22
CA ALA A 35 0.67 -3.05 2.74
C ALA A 35 0.99 -4.32 1.94
N ARG A 36 1.03 -4.22 0.61
CA ARG A 36 1.40 -5.34 -0.26
C ARG A 36 2.83 -5.80 -0.02
N GLY A 37 3.75 -4.85 0.18
CA GLY A 37 5.15 -5.17 0.50
C GLY A 37 5.26 -5.91 1.82
N LEU A 38 4.56 -5.47 2.86
CA LEU A 38 4.54 -6.13 4.16
C LEU A 38 3.95 -7.53 4.07
N ILE A 39 2.85 -7.71 3.36
CA ILE A 39 2.22 -9.01 3.16
C ILE A 39 3.18 -9.95 2.43
N ALA A 40 3.85 -9.47 1.38
CA ALA A 40 4.83 -10.26 0.63
C ALA A 40 6.00 -10.71 1.51
N GLU A 41 6.51 -9.81 2.36
CA GLU A 41 7.58 -10.14 3.31
C GLU A 41 7.12 -11.18 4.34
N GLN A 42 5.94 -11.02 4.90
CA GLN A 42 5.38 -11.96 5.86
C GLN A 42 5.12 -13.33 5.25
N MET A 43 4.62 -13.39 4.02
CA MET A 43 4.42 -14.63 3.31
C MET A 43 5.74 -15.33 3.02
N SER A 44 6.76 -14.58 2.60
CA SER A 44 8.11 -15.10 2.37
C SER A 44 8.71 -15.69 3.64
N ALA A 45 8.59 -14.98 4.76
CA ALA A 45 9.09 -15.44 6.05
C ALA A 45 8.33 -16.70 6.52
N ALA A 46 7.01 -16.73 6.35
CA ALA A 46 6.18 -17.89 6.71
C ALA A 46 6.55 -19.12 5.86
N GLN A 47 6.79 -18.92 4.55
CA GLN A 47 7.23 -19.99 3.67
C GLN A 47 8.61 -20.51 4.04
N ALA A 48 9.55 -19.62 4.35
CA ALA A 48 10.89 -19.99 4.80
C ALA A 48 10.82 -20.78 6.10
N ASN A 49 10.01 -20.37 7.05
CA ASN A 49 9.80 -21.08 8.31
C ASN A 49 9.19 -22.47 8.09
N LYS A 50 8.23 -22.58 7.17
CA LYS A 50 7.64 -23.86 6.80
C LYS A 50 8.67 -24.82 6.20
N LEU A 51 9.56 -24.31 5.37
CA LEU A 51 10.63 -25.12 4.77
C LEU A 51 11.62 -25.57 5.83
N ILE A 52 12.01 -24.71 6.75
CA ILE A 52 12.90 -25.04 7.87
C ILE A 52 12.23 -26.10 8.78
N ASP A 53 10.98 -25.89 9.15
CA ASP A 53 10.23 -26.83 9.98
C ASP A 53 10.08 -28.19 9.29
N GLY A 54 9.80 -28.18 7.99
CA GLY A 54 9.75 -29.39 7.17
C GLY A 54 11.07 -30.13 7.13
N SER A 55 12.18 -29.41 6.96
CA SER A 55 13.53 -29.99 6.98
C SER A 55 13.88 -30.61 8.31
N ILE A 56 13.55 -29.93 9.42
CA ILE A 56 13.78 -30.43 10.78
C ILE A 56 12.96 -31.71 11.01
N ALA A 57 11.70 -31.72 10.57
CA ALA A 57 10.84 -32.89 10.68
C ALA A 57 11.40 -34.09 9.88
N GLU A 58 11.91 -33.86 8.67
CA GLU A 58 12.57 -34.88 7.84
C GLU A 58 13.80 -35.45 8.52
N VAL A 59 14.67 -34.57 9.04
CA VAL A 59 15.89 -35.00 9.76
C VAL A 59 15.52 -35.83 10.98
N GLY A 60 14.50 -35.42 11.72
CA GLY A 60 13.98 -36.17 12.86
C GLY A 60 13.50 -37.55 12.49
N GLN A 61 12.82 -37.69 11.36
CA GLN A 61 12.33 -38.97 10.83
C GLN A 61 13.50 -39.89 10.37
N LYS A 62 14.55 -39.33 9.82
CA LYS A 62 15.70 -40.11 9.35
C LYS A 62 16.59 -40.63 10.47
N ILE A 63 16.55 -40.00 11.62
CA ILE A 63 17.31 -40.43 12.80
C ILE A 63 16.64 -41.64 13.50
N HIS A 64 15.34 -41.79 13.31
CA HIS A 64 14.60 -42.92 13.82
C HIS A 64 14.68 -44.10 12.85
#